data_a37cce14a8fc02a5ec4b74afa3fcc477
#
_entry.id   a37cce14a8fc02a5ec4b74afa3fcc477
#
_cell.length_a   1.000
_cell.length_b   1.000
_cell.length_c   1.000
_cell.angle_alpha   90.00
_cell.angle_beta   90.00
_cell.angle_gamma   90.00
#
_symmetry.space_group_name_H-M   'P 1'
#
loop_
_entity.id
_entity.type
_entity.pdbx_description
1 polymer ?
#
loop_
_entity_poly.entity_id
_entity_poly.type
_entity_poly.pdbx_seq_one_letter_code
_entity_poly.pdbx_strand_id
1 'polypeptide(L)'
;LVLQTAGNLATSQAVFTKLDNAIKLAQERNLHTVPTLYDAAQLVGECLRETTIHAQTIAQETDTKFRSSFILGGQIKGQSPEIYFIYPEGNCIRATTDTPFFQLGESKYGKPILDRSMNYDASLKSAMRAILISFDSTIRSNLSVGMPIDVLVYHNDSLQMPQGYRIDENDEYFASIRQHWSDGLRKILNELEDSPVSYWQ
;
A
#
# COMPACT_ATOMS: atom_id res chain seq x y z
N LEU A 1 12.00 -8.34 -3.91
CA LEU A 1 11.04 -7.88 -2.91
C LEU A 1 10.76 -6.39 -3.08
N VAL A 2 9.55 -5.96 -2.77
CA VAL A 2 9.10 -4.56 -2.78
C VAL A 2 8.60 -4.21 -1.38
N LEU A 3 9.05 -3.06 -0.87
CA LEU A 3 8.66 -2.58 0.45
C LEU A 3 8.08 -1.16 0.30
N GLN A 4 6.83 -0.98 0.70
CA GLN A 4 6.13 0.30 0.74
C GLN A 4 5.90 0.72 2.19
N THR A 5 5.80 2.02 2.43
CA THR A 5 5.59 2.55 3.79
C THR A 5 4.68 3.76 3.81
N ALA A 6 3.99 3.95 4.93
CA ALA A 6 3.31 5.20 5.27
C ALA A 6 3.45 5.47 6.77
N GLY A 7 3.45 6.75 7.14
CA GLY A 7 3.57 7.21 8.52
C GLY A 7 4.75 8.18 8.69
N ASN A 8 5.49 8.06 9.78
CA ASN A 8 6.61 8.93 10.08
C ASN A 8 7.79 8.67 9.11
N LEU A 9 8.17 9.69 8.34
CA LEU A 9 9.20 9.57 7.31
C LEU A 9 10.57 9.22 7.90
N ALA A 10 10.96 9.82 9.01
CA ALA A 10 12.25 9.56 9.64
C ALA A 10 12.35 8.10 10.12
N THR A 11 11.28 7.57 10.71
CA THR A 11 11.20 6.16 11.11
C THR A 11 11.31 5.25 9.89
N SER A 12 10.56 5.55 8.82
CA SER A 12 10.60 4.78 7.59
C SER A 12 12.00 4.76 6.97
N GLN A 13 12.65 5.92 6.85
CA GLN A 13 14.01 6.02 6.31
C GLN A 13 15.05 5.27 7.17
N ALA A 14 14.92 5.34 8.49
CA ALA A 14 15.80 4.61 9.39
C ALA A 14 15.67 3.07 9.22
N VAL A 15 14.43 2.57 9.05
CA VAL A 15 14.20 1.16 8.76
C VAL A 15 14.86 0.75 7.44
N PHE A 16 14.62 1.50 6.35
CA PHE A 16 15.26 1.22 5.06
C PHE A 16 16.78 1.23 5.16
N THR A 17 17.35 2.21 5.86
CA THR A 17 18.81 2.32 6.05
C THR A 17 19.37 1.10 6.79
N LYS A 18 18.70 0.64 7.87
CA LYS A 18 19.13 -0.54 8.62
C LYS A 18 19.08 -1.80 7.75
N LEU A 19 18.00 -2.01 7.01
CA LEU A 19 17.84 -3.16 6.12
C LEU A 19 18.88 -3.18 5.00
N ASP A 20 19.14 -2.04 4.39
CA ASP A 20 20.17 -1.87 3.34
C ASP A 20 21.58 -2.11 3.89
N ASN A 21 21.89 -1.57 5.07
CA ASN A 21 23.16 -1.81 5.74
C ASN A 21 23.36 -3.29 6.09
N ALA A 22 22.32 -3.99 6.53
CA ALA A 22 22.42 -5.43 6.79
C ALA A 22 22.81 -6.23 5.53
N ILE A 23 22.28 -5.84 4.37
CA ILE A 23 22.66 -6.42 3.08
C ILE A 23 24.10 -6.04 2.71
N LYS A 24 24.46 -4.75 2.74
CA LYS A 24 25.78 -4.24 2.36
C LYS A 24 26.91 -4.81 3.21
N LEU A 25 26.65 -5.01 4.51
CA LEU A 25 27.61 -5.58 5.45
C LEU A 25 27.58 -7.12 5.48
N ALA A 26 26.82 -7.74 4.59
CA ALA A 26 26.65 -9.20 4.51
C ALA A 26 26.35 -9.86 5.87
N GLN A 27 25.49 -9.21 6.67
CA GLN A 27 25.05 -9.82 7.92
C GLN A 27 24.38 -11.16 7.64
N GLU A 28 24.54 -12.12 8.55
CA GLU A 28 24.00 -13.47 8.41
C GLU A 28 22.52 -13.48 8.10
N ARG A 29 21.74 -12.64 8.79
CA ARG A 29 20.30 -12.48 8.55
C ARG A 29 20.01 -11.12 7.91
N ASN A 30 19.64 -11.12 6.64
CA ASN A 30 19.24 -9.95 5.87
C ASN A 30 18.17 -10.31 4.82
N LEU A 31 17.60 -9.34 4.11
CA LEU A 31 16.52 -9.58 3.12
C LEU A 31 16.91 -10.47 1.94
N HIS A 32 18.21 -10.73 1.71
CA HIS A 32 18.68 -11.64 0.68
C HIS A 32 18.92 -13.07 1.19
N THR A 33 19.00 -13.27 2.50
CA THR A 33 19.33 -14.56 3.11
C THR A 33 18.17 -15.22 3.84
N VAL A 34 17.09 -14.50 4.12
CA VAL A 34 15.90 -15.05 4.77
C VAL A 34 15.24 -16.11 3.89
N PRO A 35 14.81 -17.25 4.48
CA PRO A 35 14.32 -18.39 3.72
C PRO A 35 12.90 -18.22 3.18
N THR A 36 12.05 -17.40 3.81
CA THR A 36 10.65 -17.19 3.41
C THR A 36 10.29 -15.72 3.40
N LEU A 37 9.18 -15.37 2.70
CA LEU A 37 8.68 -13.99 2.72
C LEU A 37 8.14 -13.60 4.11
N TYR A 38 7.68 -14.58 4.90
CA TYR A 38 7.31 -14.36 6.28
C TYR A 38 8.51 -13.95 7.14
N ASP A 39 9.66 -14.62 6.97
CA ASP A 39 10.89 -14.24 7.67
C ASP A 39 11.39 -12.84 7.27
N ALA A 40 11.21 -12.48 6.00
CA ALA A 40 11.47 -11.10 5.53
C ALA A 40 10.54 -10.10 6.21
N ALA A 41 9.24 -10.40 6.33
CA ALA A 41 8.27 -9.54 7.00
C ALA A 41 8.57 -9.39 8.50
N GLN A 42 8.98 -10.47 9.16
CA GLN A 42 9.43 -10.42 10.55
C GLN A 42 10.68 -9.56 10.72
N LEU A 43 11.67 -9.70 9.85
CA LEU A 43 12.89 -8.89 9.89
C LEU A 43 12.57 -7.39 9.75
N VAL A 44 11.68 -7.03 8.83
CA VAL A 44 11.22 -5.63 8.69
C VAL A 44 10.51 -5.17 9.97
N GLY A 45 9.64 -6.00 10.54
CA GLY A 45 8.90 -5.71 11.76
C GLY A 45 9.80 -5.53 12.99
N GLU A 46 10.82 -6.35 13.15
CA GLU A 46 11.84 -6.23 14.21
C GLU A 46 12.59 -4.90 14.07
N CYS A 47 13.04 -4.59 12.85
CA CYS A 47 13.73 -3.34 12.52
C CYS A 47 12.88 -2.11 12.82
N LEU A 48 11.58 -2.16 12.48
CA LEU A 48 10.62 -1.11 12.74
C LEU A 48 10.42 -0.90 14.25
N ARG A 49 10.18 -1.97 15.00
CA ARG A 49 9.99 -1.92 16.45
C ARG A 49 11.20 -1.34 17.17
N GLU A 50 12.40 -1.82 16.85
CA GLU A 50 13.64 -1.29 17.43
C GLU A 50 13.82 0.21 17.13
N THR A 51 13.57 0.61 15.86
CA THR A 51 13.69 2.01 15.44
C THR A 51 12.69 2.89 16.19
N THR A 52 11.45 2.43 16.32
CA THR A 52 10.39 3.18 17.04
C THR A 52 10.70 3.32 18.52
N ILE A 53 11.13 2.24 19.18
CA ILE A 53 11.51 2.26 20.60
C ILE A 53 12.69 3.24 20.81
N HIS A 54 13.72 3.15 19.98
CA HIS A 54 14.88 4.03 20.06
C HIS A 54 14.49 5.52 19.90
N ALA A 55 13.65 5.83 18.89
CA ALA A 55 13.17 7.18 18.68
C ALA A 55 12.35 7.72 19.87
N GLN A 56 11.47 6.89 20.44
CA GLN A 56 10.68 7.23 21.61
C GLN A 56 11.56 7.48 22.86
N THR A 57 12.61 6.70 23.05
CA THR A 57 13.54 6.84 24.19
C THR A 57 14.31 8.15 24.13
N ILE A 58 14.69 8.61 22.93
CA ILE A 58 15.43 9.87 22.74
C ILE A 58 14.50 11.09 22.85
N ALA A 59 13.27 10.97 22.38
CA ALA A 59 12.39 12.11 22.17
C ALA A 59 11.79 12.72 23.46
N GLN A 60 11.97 12.11 24.61
CA GLN A 60 11.47 12.54 25.94
C GLN A 60 10.34 13.59 25.85
N GLU A 61 9.08 13.19 26.06
CA GLU A 61 7.91 14.09 26.21
C GLU A 61 7.50 14.93 24.96
N THR A 62 7.69 14.42 23.74
CA THR A 62 7.12 15.07 22.56
C THR A 62 5.83 14.38 22.12
N ASP A 63 4.85 15.17 21.61
CA ASP A 63 3.63 14.66 20.97
C ASP A 63 3.91 13.97 19.63
N THR A 64 5.17 13.84 19.22
CA THR A 64 5.57 13.27 17.93
C THR A 64 5.30 11.78 17.89
N LYS A 65 4.48 11.37 16.95
CA LYS A 65 4.21 9.95 16.70
C LYS A 65 5.25 9.38 15.74
N PHE A 66 6.09 8.46 16.23
CA PHE A 66 7.11 7.76 15.43
C PHE A 66 6.56 6.50 14.74
N ARG A 67 5.25 6.42 14.53
CA ARG A 67 4.60 5.23 13.97
C ARG A 67 4.72 5.23 12.45
N SER A 68 5.09 4.07 11.91
CA SER A 68 5.03 3.75 10.50
C SER A 68 4.47 2.35 10.30
N SER A 69 3.89 2.08 9.15
CA SER A 69 3.48 0.75 8.74
C SER A 69 4.09 0.44 7.39
N PHE A 70 4.23 -0.84 7.09
CA PHE A 70 4.81 -1.28 5.83
C PHE A 70 3.92 -2.31 5.13
N ILE A 71 4.01 -2.37 3.80
CA ILE A 71 3.58 -3.50 3.00
C ILE A 71 4.83 -4.08 2.35
N LEU A 72 5.08 -5.35 2.60
CA LEU A 72 6.11 -6.14 1.93
C LEU A 72 5.45 -7.07 0.94
N GLY A 73 5.85 -7.01 -0.33
CA GLY A 73 5.37 -7.92 -1.37
C GLY A 73 6.51 -8.49 -2.19
N GLY A 74 6.29 -9.64 -2.78
CA GLY A 74 7.24 -10.25 -3.67
C GLY A 74 7.23 -11.76 -3.64
N GLN A 75 8.36 -12.35 -4.06
CA GLN A 75 8.49 -13.79 -4.20
C GLN A 75 9.92 -14.23 -3.89
N ILE A 76 10.06 -15.31 -3.18
CA ILE A 76 11.32 -16.05 -3.03
C ILE A 76 11.32 -17.21 -4.01
N LYS A 77 12.44 -17.47 -4.65
CA LYS A 77 12.59 -18.54 -5.64
C LYS A 77 12.07 -19.88 -5.11
N GLY A 78 11.17 -20.48 -5.86
CA GLY A 78 10.54 -21.77 -5.51
C GLY A 78 9.36 -21.69 -4.55
N GLN A 79 8.93 -20.46 -4.19
CA GLN A 79 7.75 -20.23 -3.35
C GLN A 79 6.71 -19.41 -4.14
N SER A 80 5.47 -19.39 -3.68
CA SER A 80 4.43 -18.51 -4.23
C SER A 80 4.67 -17.05 -3.84
N PRO A 81 4.29 -16.07 -4.68
CA PRO A 81 4.31 -14.68 -4.28
C PRO A 81 3.31 -14.41 -3.16
N GLU A 82 3.70 -13.58 -2.21
CA GLU A 82 2.88 -13.21 -1.06
C GLU A 82 2.96 -11.70 -0.79
N ILE A 83 2.01 -11.20 -0.01
CA ILE A 83 1.97 -9.83 0.49
C ILE A 83 1.74 -9.86 1.99
N TYR A 84 2.54 -9.10 2.73
CA TYR A 84 2.42 -8.90 4.18
C TYR A 84 2.19 -7.44 4.52
N PHE A 85 1.26 -7.20 5.42
CA PHE A 85 1.10 -5.91 6.10
C PHE A 85 1.83 -5.99 7.44
N ILE A 86 2.72 -5.04 7.70
CA ILE A 86 3.53 -4.96 8.91
C ILE A 86 3.06 -3.75 9.71
N TYR A 87 2.55 -4.01 10.91
CA TYR A 87 2.02 -3.02 11.82
C TYR A 87 3.14 -2.21 12.49
N PRO A 88 2.81 -1.02 13.04
CA PRO A 88 3.79 -0.20 13.77
C PRO A 88 4.43 -0.92 14.95
N GLU A 89 3.75 -1.91 15.51
CA GLU A 89 4.21 -2.75 16.63
C GLU A 89 5.21 -3.83 16.19
N GLY A 90 5.44 -3.99 14.88
CA GLY A 90 6.39 -4.94 14.30
C GLY A 90 5.80 -6.31 13.99
N ASN A 91 4.55 -6.59 14.36
CA ASN A 91 3.86 -7.81 13.94
C ASN A 91 3.32 -7.67 12.50
N CYS A 92 3.02 -8.79 11.84
CA CYS A 92 2.55 -8.78 10.48
C CYS A 92 1.38 -9.75 10.24
N ILE A 93 0.60 -9.45 9.20
CA ILE A 93 -0.44 -10.35 8.67
C ILE A 93 -0.22 -10.57 7.18
N ARG A 94 -0.59 -11.74 6.69
CA ARG A 94 -0.54 -12.11 5.27
C ARG A 94 -1.86 -11.83 4.59
N ALA A 95 -1.82 -11.39 3.32
CA ALA A 95 -2.99 -11.35 2.47
C ALA A 95 -3.53 -12.76 2.21
N THR A 96 -4.85 -12.89 2.17
CA THR A 96 -5.56 -14.16 1.94
C THR A 96 -6.59 -14.01 0.84
N THR A 97 -7.28 -15.07 0.48
CA THR A 97 -8.41 -15.01 -0.46
C THR A 97 -9.51 -14.06 0.01
N ASP A 98 -9.75 -13.98 1.32
CA ASP A 98 -10.78 -13.10 1.90
C ASP A 98 -10.31 -11.66 2.08
N THR A 99 -9.01 -11.44 2.16
CA THR A 99 -8.35 -10.12 2.27
C THR A 99 -7.23 -10.01 1.25
N PRO A 100 -7.55 -9.82 -0.06
CA PRO A 100 -6.59 -9.99 -1.15
C PRO A 100 -5.67 -8.80 -1.37
N PHE A 101 -5.85 -7.70 -0.66
CA PHE A 101 -5.03 -6.49 -0.79
C PHE A 101 -4.82 -5.80 0.56
N PHE A 102 -3.81 -4.94 0.60
CA PHE A 102 -3.57 -4.02 1.70
C PHE A 102 -3.48 -2.58 1.20
N GLN A 103 -3.76 -1.64 2.09
CA GLN A 103 -3.63 -0.22 1.84
C GLN A 103 -2.92 0.44 3.02
N LEU A 104 -1.99 1.34 2.73
CA LEU A 104 -1.29 2.18 3.69
C LEU A 104 -1.72 3.64 3.56
N GLY A 105 -1.48 4.41 4.59
CA GLY A 105 -1.74 5.85 4.62
C GLY A 105 -3.23 6.17 4.74
N GLU A 106 -3.72 7.10 3.91
CA GLU A 106 -5.13 7.50 3.94
C GLU A 106 -6.01 6.43 3.30
N SER A 107 -6.94 5.89 4.06
CA SER A 107 -7.82 4.80 3.61
C SER A 107 -9.29 5.17 3.51
N LYS A 108 -9.72 6.30 4.09
CA LYS A 108 -11.14 6.66 4.19
C LYS A 108 -11.84 6.81 2.85
N TYR A 109 -11.15 7.30 1.84
CA TYR A 109 -11.74 7.65 0.55
C TYR A 109 -11.54 6.59 -0.53
N GLY A 110 -10.40 5.91 -0.50
CA GLY A 110 -10.02 4.93 -1.52
C GLY A 110 -10.44 3.50 -1.17
N LYS A 111 -10.32 3.10 0.10
CA LYS A 111 -10.65 1.74 0.55
C LYS A 111 -12.09 1.31 0.23
N PRO A 112 -13.13 2.14 0.39
CA PRO A 112 -14.50 1.76 0.04
C PRO A 112 -14.70 1.34 -1.43
N ILE A 113 -13.85 1.84 -2.33
CA ILE A 113 -13.85 1.44 -3.75
C ILE A 113 -13.23 0.05 -3.89
N LEU A 114 -12.06 -0.15 -3.28
CA LEU A 114 -11.36 -1.43 -3.33
C LEU A 114 -12.18 -2.55 -2.69
N ASP A 115 -12.80 -2.30 -1.54
CA ASP A 115 -13.64 -3.28 -0.82
C ASP A 115 -14.84 -3.77 -1.67
N ARG A 116 -15.34 -2.94 -2.61
CA ARG A 116 -16.44 -3.30 -3.51
C ARG A 116 -16.01 -3.92 -4.81
N SER A 117 -14.80 -3.63 -5.26
CA SER A 117 -14.35 -3.96 -6.63
C SER A 117 -13.23 -5.00 -6.69
N MET A 118 -12.53 -5.24 -5.57
CA MET A 118 -11.41 -6.16 -5.51
C MET A 118 -11.80 -7.49 -4.91
N ASN A 119 -11.40 -8.58 -5.57
CA ASN A 119 -11.43 -9.92 -5.04
C ASN A 119 -10.13 -10.64 -5.44
N TYR A 120 -9.90 -11.82 -4.88
CA TYR A 120 -8.68 -12.58 -5.11
C TYR A 120 -8.47 -12.96 -6.58
N ASP A 121 -9.55 -13.23 -7.31
CA ASP A 121 -9.54 -13.65 -8.72
C ASP A 121 -9.55 -12.46 -9.70
N ALA A 122 -9.48 -11.24 -9.20
CA ALA A 122 -9.45 -10.04 -10.03
C ALA A 122 -8.24 -10.05 -10.98
N SER A 123 -8.48 -9.79 -12.25
CA SER A 123 -7.39 -9.64 -13.21
C SER A 123 -6.53 -8.42 -12.88
N LEU A 124 -5.23 -8.45 -13.24
CA LEU A 124 -4.34 -7.29 -13.07
C LEU A 124 -4.90 -6.01 -13.70
N LYS A 125 -5.60 -6.13 -14.85
CA LYS A 125 -6.25 -4.98 -15.51
C LYS A 125 -7.40 -4.41 -14.67
N SER A 126 -8.19 -5.26 -14.02
CA SER A 126 -9.28 -4.83 -13.15
C SER A 126 -8.75 -4.24 -11.85
N ALA A 127 -7.74 -4.88 -11.27
CA ALA A 127 -7.05 -4.38 -10.08
C ALA A 127 -6.43 -3.00 -10.33
N MET A 128 -5.74 -2.80 -11.45
CA MET A 128 -5.15 -1.52 -11.81
C MET A 128 -6.21 -0.41 -11.89
N ARG A 129 -7.34 -0.66 -12.57
CA ARG A 129 -8.43 0.33 -12.64
C ARG A 129 -8.99 0.67 -11.27
N ALA A 130 -9.26 -0.33 -10.45
CA ALA A 130 -9.78 -0.14 -9.10
C ALA A 130 -8.81 0.68 -8.22
N ILE A 131 -7.52 0.37 -8.28
CA ILE A 131 -6.46 1.09 -7.55
C ILE A 131 -6.37 2.55 -8.02
N LEU A 132 -6.37 2.81 -9.32
CA LEU A 132 -6.30 4.17 -9.85
C LEU A 132 -7.53 5.00 -9.48
N ILE A 133 -8.73 4.41 -9.49
CA ILE A 133 -9.96 5.07 -9.01
C ILE A 133 -9.89 5.33 -7.50
N SER A 134 -9.33 4.41 -6.72
CA SER A 134 -9.09 4.58 -5.29
C SER A 134 -8.15 5.77 -5.02
N PHE A 135 -7.07 5.92 -5.81
CA PHE A 135 -6.18 7.06 -5.72
C PHE A 135 -6.88 8.36 -6.13
N ASP A 136 -7.63 8.40 -7.25
CA ASP A 136 -8.39 9.59 -7.64
C ASP A 136 -9.34 10.07 -6.53
N SER A 137 -10.10 9.15 -5.95
CA SER A 137 -11.03 9.47 -4.87
C SER A 137 -10.34 10.01 -3.63
N THR A 138 -9.15 9.49 -3.32
CA THR A 138 -8.34 9.96 -2.20
C THR A 138 -7.74 11.33 -2.48
N ILE A 139 -7.13 11.54 -3.65
CA ILE A 139 -6.53 12.81 -4.06
C ILE A 139 -7.57 13.94 -4.06
N ARG A 140 -8.80 13.67 -4.49
CA ARG A 140 -9.90 14.66 -4.48
C ARG A 140 -10.33 15.09 -3.08
N SER A 141 -10.15 14.23 -2.09
CA SER A 141 -10.73 14.41 -0.76
C SER A 141 -9.70 14.64 0.34
N ASN A 142 -8.41 14.47 0.05
CA ASN A 142 -7.33 14.63 1.01
C ASN A 142 -6.11 15.31 0.40
N LEU A 143 -5.83 16.53 0.86
CA LEU A 143 -4.70 17.35 0.39
C LEU A 143 -3.32 16.77 0.68
N SER A 144 -3.21 15.80 1.58
CA SER A 144 -1.92 15.14 1.88
C SER A 144 -1.56 14.02 0.88
N VAL A 145 -2.46 13.69 -0.03
CA VAL A 145 -2.26 12.69 -1.07
C VAL A 145 -2.32 13.37 -2.44
N GLY A 146 -1.32 13.14 -3.27
CA GLY A 146 -1.21 13.81 -4.57
C GLY A 146 -0.37 13.01 -5.57
N MET A 147 -0.20 13.64 -6.72
CA MET A 147 0.66 13.13 -7.80
C MET A 147 2.14 13.41 -7.49
N PRO A 148 3.08 12.66 -8.09
CA PRO A 148 2.86 11.53 -9.00
C PRO A 148 2.49 10.24 -8.30
N ILE A 149 1.90 9.27 -9.04
CA ILE A 149 1.65 7.90 -8.59
C ILE A 149 2.68 6.98 -9.25
N ASP A 150 3.42 6.24 -8.45
CA ASP A 150 4.32 5.19 -8.96
C ASP A 150 3.60 3.85 -8.96
N VAL A 151 3.60 3.19 -10.12
CA VAL A 151 2.97 1.89 -10.34
C VAL A 151 4.04 0.84 -10.58
N LEU A 152 3.89 -0.31 -9.92
CA LEU A 152 4.78 -1.44 -10.11
C LEU A 152 3.96 -2.73 -10.20
N VAL A 153 4.19 -3.51 -11.26
CA VAL A 153 3.53 -4.80 -11.49
C VAL A 153 4.57 -5.91 -11.43
N TYR A 154 4.40 -6.82 -10.48
CA TYR A 154 5.23 -8.01 -10.39
C TYR A 154 4.51 -9.20 -11.03
N HIS A 155 5.16 -9.86 -11.98
CA HIS A 155 4.66 -11.09 -12.60
C HIS A 155 5.21 -12.31 -11.87
N ASN A 156 4.32 -13.25 -11.57
CA ASN A 156 4.68 -14.51 -10.93
C ASN A 156 5.88 -15.18 -11.63
N ASP A 157 6.80 -15.69 -10.83
CA ASP A 157 8.03 -16.39 -11.28
C ASP A 157 9.02 -15.58 -12.12
N SER A 158 8.79 -14.28 -12.31
CA SER A 158 9.77 -13.43 -13.00
C SER A 158 11.09 -13.33 -12.24
N LEU A 159 11.05 -13.30 -10.91
CA LEU A 159 12.18 -13.15 -10.00
C LEU A 159 13.11 -11.96 -10.35
N GLN A 160 12.57 -11.01 -11.08
CA GLN A 160 13.26 -9.80 -11.53
C GLN A 160 12.61 -8.56 -10.94
N MET A 161 13.38 -7.50 -10.78
CA MET A 161 12.84 -6.20 -10.39
C MET A 161 11.93 -5.70 -11.51
N PRO A 162 10.63 -5.46 -11.24
CA PRO A 162 9.74 -4.93 -12.26
C PRO A 162 10.16 -3.53 -12.68
N GLN A 163 9.91 -3.17 -13.92
CA GLN A 163 10.01 -1.79 -14.37
C GLN A 163 8.80 -1.02 -13.81
N GLY A 164 9.06 0.00 -12.99
CA GLY A 164 8.04 0.91 -12.51
C GLY A 164 7.57 1.87 -13.60
N TYR A 165 6.33 2.32 -13.51
CA TYR A 165 5.76 3.39 -14.33
C TYR A 165 5.30 4.53 -13.43
N ARG A 166 5.68 5.76 -13.78
CA ARG A 166 5.26 6.96 -13.06
C ARG A 166 4.14 7.65 -13.80
N ILE A 167 3.00 7.76 -13.16
CA ILE A 167 1.82 8.51 -13.61
C ILE A 167 1.97 9.93 -13.08
N ASP A 168 2.11 10.90 -13.96
CA ASP A 168 2.17 12.31 -13.63
C ASP A 168 0.80 13.02 -13.85
N GLU A 169 0.76 14.32 -13.62
CA GLU A 169 -0.46 15.12 -13.75
C GLU A 169 -1.01 15.17 -15.19
N ASN A 170 -0.19 14.90 -16.19
CA ASN A 170 -0.53 14.96 -17.62
C ASN A 170 -0.86 13.58 -18.22
N ASP A 171 -0.91 12.51 -17.41
CA ASP A 171 -1.22 11.17 -17.89
C ASP A 171 -2.65 11.11 -18.44
N GLU A 172 -2.76 10.89 -19.76
CA GLU A 172 -4.04 10.88 -20.48
C GLU A 172 -4.94 9.71 -20.02
N TYR A 173 -4.36 8.56 -19.74
CA TYR A 173 -5.13 7.40 -19.30
C TYR A 173 -5.72 7.63 -17.90
N PHE A 174 -4.93 8.16 -16.98
CA PHE A 174 -5.42 8.49 -15.64
C PHE A 174 -6.50 9.59 -15.69
N ALA A 175 -6.31 10.61 -16.51
CA ALA A 175 -7.32 11.66 -16.75
C ALA A 175 -8.63 11.07 -17.31
N SER A 176 -8.54 10.15 -18.27
CA SER A 176 -9.70 9.45 -18.85
C SER A 176 -10.45 8.62 -17.79
N ILE A 177 -9.74 7.85 -16.97
CA ILE A 177 -10.35 7.06 -15.86
C ILE A 177 -11.12 7.99 -14.91
N ARG A 178 -10.52 9.07 -14.49
CA ARG A 178 -11.12 10.07 -13.58
C ARG A 178 -12.43 10.63 -14.14
N GLN A 179 -12.42 10.99 -15.42
CA GLN A 179 -13.60 11.54 -16.09
C GLN A 179 -14.71 10.48 -16.19
N HIS A 180 -14.39 9.29 -16.70
CA HIS A 180 -15.38 8.21 -16.85
C HIS A 180 -15.98 7.79 -15.51
N TRP A 181 -15.17 7.73 -14.45
CA TRP A 181 -15.67 7.41 -13.12
C TRP A 181 -16.64 8.47 -12.61
N SER A 182 -16.30 9.76 -12.75
CA SER A 182 -17.16 10.86 -12.34
C SER A 182 -18.48 10.89 -13.11
N ASP A 183 -18.44 10.64 -14.41
CA ASP A 183 -19.64 10.63 -15.26
C ASP A 183 -20.52 9.40 -14.96
N GLY A 184 -19.88 8.24 -14.73
CA GLY A 184 -20.55 7.03 -14.31
C GLY A 184 -21.31 7.19 -13.00
N LEU A 185 -20.68 7.81 -11.99
CA LEU A 185 -21.35 8.10 -10.72
C LEU A 185 -22.56 9.01 -10.87
N ARG A 186 -22.46 10.09 -11.65
CA ARG A 186 -23.59 11.01 -11.93
C ARG A 186 -24.71 10.29 -12.65
N LYS A 187 -24.37 9.45 -13.65
CA LYS A 187 -25.35 8.65 -14.37
C LYS A 187 -26.11 7.72 -13.44
N ILE A 188 -25.40 6.95 -12.62
CA ILE A 188 -26.01 6.02 -11.68
C ILE A 188 -26.91 6.77 -10.69
N LEU A 189 -26.48 7.90 -10.14
CA LEU A 189 -27.28 8.71 -9.21
C LEU A 189 -28.60 9.17 -9.83
N ASN A 190 -28.60 9.52 -11.11
CA ASN A 190 -29.81 9.95 -11.85
C ASN A 190 -30.72 8.76 -12.23
N GLU A 191 -30.23 7.54 -12.21
CA GLU A 191 -30.99 6.33 -12.50
C GLU A 191 -31.60 5.67 -11.25
N LEU A 192 -31.21 6.14 -10.04
CA LEU A 192 -31.80 5.64 -8.80
C LEU A 192 -33.24 6.15 -8.65
N GLU A 193 -34.09 5.31 -8.07
CA GLU A 193 -35.46 5.68 -7.73
C GLU A 193 -35.49 6.85 -6.73
N ASP A 194 -36.47 7.72 -6.86
CA ASP A 194 -36.70 8.80 -5.90
C ASP A 194 -36.96 8.26 -4.50
N SER A 195 -36.48 8.97 -3.50
CA SER A 195 -36.76 8.62 -2.11
C SER A 195 -38.25 8.77 -1.77
N PRO A 196 -38.79 7.95 -0.85
CA PRO A 196 -40.18 8.08 -0.43
C PRO A 196 -40.54 9.49 0.05
N VAL A 197 -41.75 9.95 -0.29
CA VAL A 197 -42.24 11.30 0.11
C VAL A 197 -42.15 11.51 1.63
N SER A 198 -42.29 10.41 2.43
CA SER A 198 -42.17 10.45 3.90
C SER A 198 -40.80 10.92 4.42
N TYR A 199 -39.76 10.93 3.57
CA TYR A 199 -38.42 11.46 3.95
C TYR A 199 -38.37 12.99 3.92
N TRP A 200 -39.34 13.65 3.25
CA TRP A 200 -39.39 15.08 3.03
C TRP A 200 -40.40 15.81 3.93
N GLN A 201 -41.15 15.06 4.72
CA GLN A 201 -42.13 15.55 5.70
C GLN A 201 -41.52 15.42 7.12
#